data_0bdfa7a9954e4c0aeacbc9b28e6d5830
#
_entry.id   0bdfa7a9954e4c0aeacbc9b28e6d5830
#
_cell.length_a   1.000
_cell.length_b   1.000
_cell.length_c   1.000
_cell.angle_alpha   90.00
_cell.angle_beta   90.00
_cell.angle_gamma   90.00
#
_symmetry.space_group_name_H-M   'P 1'
#
loop_
_entity.id
_entity.type
_entity.pdbx_description
1 polymer ?
#
loop_
_entity_poly.entity_id
_entity_poly.type
_entity_poly.pdbx_seq_one_letter_code
_entity_poly.pdbx_strand_id
1 'polypeptide(L)'
;AATTFCEGFNDTGDKKSISTRANALLLFNPVIDNGPDGYGHERVSEFWQPFSPLHNIDSPAPPTLFLLGDNDKLIPVATGKAFKAAIEKAGGRCKLKIFEQGAHGFFNAGRPSANGIAYFEECIQDMDNFLVDLGYLKAKSAL
;
A
#
# COMPACT_ATOMS: atom_id res chain seq x y z
N ALA A 1 -7.27 7.15 2.79
CA ALA A 1 -6.77 8.43 2.26
C ALA A 1 -6.11 8.30 0.87
N ALA A 2 -5.11 7.43 0.67
CA ALA A 2 -4.40 7.36 -0.63
C ALA A 2 -5.19 6.66 -1.74
N THR A 3 -6.16 5.81 -1.42
CA THR A 3 -6.99 5.06 -2.37
C THR A 3 -8.30 5.75 -2.67
N THR A 4 -8.70 6.69 -1.82
CA THR A 4 -10.00 7.36 -1.86
C THR A 4 -9.80 8.86 -1.73
N PHE A 5 -10.54 9.63 -2.48
CA PHE A 5 -10.72 11.05 -2.23
C PHE A 5 -11.94 11.24 -1.31
N CYS A 6 -11.70 11.59 -0.06
CA CYS A 6 -12.77 11.85 0.90
C CYS A 6 -12.85 13.37 1.17
N GLU A 7 -13.78 14.05 0.49
CA GLU A 7 -13.97 15.51 0.64
C GLU A 7 -14.25 15.93 2.09
N GLY A 8 -14.84 15.05 2.89
CA GLY A 8 -15.17 15.31 4.30
C GLY A 8 -13.97 15.49 5.22
N PHE A 9 -12.75 15.19 4.75
CA PHE A 9 -11.52 15.34 5.53
C PHE A 9 -10.65 16.53 5.10
N ASN A 10 -11.13 17.36 4.18
CA ASN A 10 -10.42 18.56 3.79
C ASN A 10 -10.56 19.64 4.86
N ASP A 11 -9.49 20.38 5.12
CA ASP A 11 -9.54 21.56 5.96
C ASP A 11 -10.30 22.71 5.27
N THR A 12 -10.89 23.60 6.06
CA THR A 12 -11.69 24.72 5.54
C THR A 12 -10.87 25.71 4.69
N GLY A 13 -9.54 25.71 4.83
CA GLY A 13 -8.61 26.54 4.06
C GLY A 13 -8.02 25.90 2.82
N ASP A 14 -8.33 24.63 2.55
CA ASP A 14 -7.71 23.87 1.46
C ASP A 14 -8.14 24.39 0.09
N LYS A 15 -7.17 24.54 -0.81
CA LYS A 15 -7.42 24.90 -2.21
C LYS A 15 -7.97 23.68 -2.95
N LYS A 16 -9.27 23.59 -3.13
CA LYS A 16 -9.97 22.50 -3.84
C LYS A 16 -9.50 22.27 -5.29
N SER A 17 -8.77 23.22 -5.88
CA SER A 17 -8.16 23.05 -7.20
C SER A 17 -6.89 22.20 -7.20
N ILE A 18 -6.32 21.90 -6.03
CA ILE A 18 -5.14 21.03 -5.89
C ILE A 18 -5.62 19.64 -5.49
N SER A 19 -5.45 18.67 -6.39
CA SER A 19 -5.78 17.28 -6.08
C SER A 19 -4.77 16.71 -5.09
N THR A 20 -5.26 16.08 -4.03
CA THR A 20 -4.46 15.29 -3.08
C THR A 20 -4.36 13.83 -3.49
N ARG A 21 -4.95 13.44 -4.63
CA ARG A 21 -4.92 12.08 -5.13
C ARG A 21 -3.52 11.69 -5.56
N ALA A 22 -3.04 10.56 -5.06
CA ALA A 22 -1.74 10.01 -5.47
C ALA A 22 -1.77 9.55 -6.95
N ASN A 23 -0.65 9.71 -7.65
CA ASN A 23 -0.48 9.21 -9.03
C ASN A 23 -0.05 7.73 -9.05
N ALA A 24 0.61 7.27 -7.99
CA ALA A 24 1.00 5.87 -7.76
C ALA A 24 1.11 5.62 -6.26
N LEU A 25 0.96 4.37 -5.83
CA LEU A 25 1.13 3.95 -4.44
C LEU A 25 2.26 2.93 -4.33
N LEU A 26 3.21 3.18 -3.44
CA LEU A 26 4.28 2.27 -3.05
C LEU A 26 4.07 1.93 -1.58
N LEU A 27 3.49 0.78 -1.30
CA LEU A 27 2.98 0.41 0.02
C LEU A 27 3.84 -0.70 0.64
N PHE A 28 4.29 -0.48 1.88
CA PHE A 28 5.09 -1.41 2.67
C PHE A 28 4.32 -1.80 3.92
N ASN A 29 3.84 -3.03 4.02
CA ASN A 29 3.03 -3.52 5.13
C ASN A 29 2.00 -2.47 5.62
N PRO A 30 1.20 -1.85 4.73
CA PRO A 30 0.31 -0.77 5.11
C PRO A 30 -0.87 -1.28 5.92
N VAL A 31 -1.35 -0.46 6.85
CA VAL A 31 -2.68 -0.65 7.43
C VAL A 31 -3.71 -0.25 6.38
N ILE A 32 -4.41 -1.23 5.83
CA ILE A 32 -5.40 -1.05 4.76
C ILE A 32 -6.81 -1.48 5.15
N ASP A 33 -6.94 -2.18 6.26
CA ASP A 33 -8.22 -2.59 6.82
C ASP A 33 -8.31 -2.12 8.28
N ASN A 34 -9.26 -1.24 8.56
CA ASN A 34 -9.60 -0.78 9.90
C ASN A 34 -11.04 -1.21 10.28
N GLY A 35 -11.63 -2.15 9.53
CA GLY A 35 -12.90 -2.77 9.86
C GLY A 35 -12.84 -3.54 11.18
N PRO A 36 -13.96 -4.16 11.63
CA PRO A 36 -14.05 -4.81 12.94
C PRO A 36 -12.97 -5.84 13.22
N ASP A 37 -12.49 -6.55 12.20
CA ASP A 37 -11.40 -7.55 12.30
C ASP A 37 -10.04 -6.99 11.85
N GLY A 38 -9.98 -5.71 11.50
CA GLY A 38 -8.79 -5.04 10.98
C GLY A 38 -7.89 -4.47 12.08
N TYR A 39 -6.62 -4.23 11.72
CA TYR A 39 -5.65 -3.67 12.64
C TYR A 39 -6.02 -2.26 13.11
N GLY A 40 -6.05 -2.07 14.42
CA GLY A 40 -6.29 -0.76 15.04
C GLY A 40 -7.75 -0.30 15.00
N HIS A 41 -8.70 -1.20 14.73
CA HIS A 41 -10.14 -0.90 14.75
C HIS A 41 -10.57 -0.21 16.03
N GLU A 42 -10.07 -0.64 17.17
CA GLU A 42 -10.37 -0.10 18.50
C GLU A 42 -10.06 1.40 18.65
N ARG A 43 -9.16 1.93 17.79
CA ARG A 43 -8.78 3.36 17.82
C ARG A 43 -9.68 4.23 16.94
N VAL A 44 -10.42 3.61 16.03
CA VAL A 44 -11.22 4.31 15.01
C VAL A 44 -12.65 3.77 14.91
N SER A 45 -13.08 2.95 15.86
CA SER A 45 -14.35 2.19 15.81
C SER A 45 -15.58 3.04 15.49
N GLU A 46 -15.62 4.30 15.94
CA GLU A 46 -16.74 5.21 15.72
C GLU A 46 -16.78 5.79 14.29
N PHE A 47 -15.63 5.80 13.59
CA PHE A 47 -15.50 6.43 12.26
C PHE A 47 -14.63 5.62 11.29
N TRP A 48 -14.48 4.32 11.50
CA TRP A 48 -13.59 3.47 10.71
C TRP A 48 -14.00 3.36 9.23
N GLN A 49 -15.30 3.39 8.93
CA GLN A 49 -15.79 3.16 7.57
C GLN A 49 -15.21 4.15 6.54
N PRO A 50 -15.31 5.47 6.71
CA PRO A 50 -14.68 6.41 5.78
C PRO A 50 -13.16 6.45 5.91
N PHE A 51 -12.59 5.90 6.99
CA PHE A 51 -11.16 5.89 7.26
C PHE A 51 -10.41 4.69 6.67
N SER A 52 -11.08 3.54 6.56
CA SER A 52 -10.46 2.26 6.15
C SER A 52 -10.21 2.20 4.63
N PRO A 53 -8.93 2.11 4.17
CA PRO A 53 -8.61 2.13 2.74
C PRO A 53 -9.28 1.01 1.93
N LEU A 54 -9.33 -0.22 2.47
CA LEU A 54 -9.92 -1.37 1.80
C LEU A 54 -11.41 -1.18 1.50
N HIS A 55 -12.11 -0.45 2.38
CA HIS A 55 -13.57 -0.23 2.27
C HIS A 55 -13.94 1.00 1.45
N ASN A 56 -12.94 1.75 0.98
CA ASN A 56 -13.13 2.99 0.25
C ASN A 56 -12.29 3.02 -1.05
N ILE A 57 -12.22 1.89 -1.75
CA ILE A 57 -11.58 1.85 -3.06
C ILE A 57 -12.60 2.29 -4.10
N ASP A 58 -12.37 3.47 -4.66
CA ASP A 58 -13.13 4.02 -5.77
C ASP A 58 -12.38 3.84 -7.12
N SER A 59 -13.11 3.95 -8.21
CA SER A 59 -12.54 3.88 -9.55
C SER A 59 -12.19 5.29 -10.07
N PRO A 60 -11.03 5.43 -10.75
CA PRO A 60 -9.92 4.48 -10.86
C PRO A 60 -8.95 4.62 -9.67
N ALA A 61 -8.64 3.51 -9.00
CA ALA A 61 -7.59 3.52 -7.97
C ALA A 61 -6.22 3.77 -8.60
N PRO A 62 -5.29 4.48 -7.92
CA PRO A 62 -3.94 4.67 -8.42
C PRO A 62 -3.22 3.34 -8.65
N PRO A 63 -2.34 3.23 -9.67
CA PRO A 63 -1.46 2.07 -9.79
C PRO A 63 -0.71 1.82 -8.49
N THR A 64 -0.73 0.59 -8.01
CA THR A 64 -0.24 0.24 -6.68
C THR A 64 0.80 -0.88 -6.74
N LEU A 65 1.95 -0.66 -6.11
CA LEU A 65 2.88 -1.70 -5.70
C LEU A 65 2.67 -1.94 -4.21
N PHE A 66 2.35 -3.18 -3.84
CA PHE A 66 2.14 -3.59 -2.46
C PHE A 66 3.15 -4.66 -2.07
N LEU A 67 4.06 -4.32 -1.16
CA LEU A 67 5.09 -5.19 -0.62
C LEU A 67 4.69 -5.62 0.78
N LEU A 68 4.56 -6.94 1.01
CA LEU A 68 4.03 -7.50 2.25
C LEU A 68 4.83 -8.71 2.69
N GLY A 69 5.23 -8.75 3.95
CA GLY A 69 5.86 -9.93 4.55
C GLY A 69 4.82 -10.97 4.99
N ASP A 70 5.06 -12.26 4.76
CA ASP A 70 4.11 -13.32 5.14
C ASP A 70 4.14 -13.66 6.64
N ASN A 71 5.17 -13.20 7.35
CA ASN A 71 5.28 -13.30 8.81
C ASN A 71 4.91 -11.99 9.53
N ASP A 72 4.23 -11.08 8.84
CA ASP A 72 3.67 -9.89 9.46
C ASP A 72 2.52 -10.28 10.40
N LYS A 73 2.64 -9.91 11.68
CA LYS A 73 1.62 -10.22 12.70
C LYS A 73 0.50 -9.18 12.78
N LEU A 74 0.66 -8.05 12.06
CA LEU A 74 -0.29 -6.93 12.07
C LEU A 74 -1.16 -6.94 10.83
N ILE A 75 -0.57 -7.27 9.67
CA ILE A 75 -1.24 -7.21 8.36
C ILE A 75 -1.21 -8.61 7.72
N PRO A 76 -2.28 -9.39 7.85
CA PRO A 76 -2.36 -10.72 7.25
C PRO A 76 -2.26 -10.69 5.71
N VAL A 77 -1.63 -11.70 5.13
CA VAL A 77 -1.54 -11.87 3.66
C VAL A 77 -2.94 -11.87 3.01
N ALA A 78 -3.94 -12.42 3.70
CA ALA A 78 -5.33 -12.43 3.23
C ALA A 78 -5.86 -11.00 2.99
N THR A 79 -5.55 -10.06 3.90
CA THR A 79 -5.93 -8.65 3.77
C THR A 79 -5.26 -8.00 2.54
N GLY A 80 -3.96 -8.28 2.31
CA GLY A 80 -3.25 -7.82 1.11
C GLY A 80 -3.86 -8.35 -0.19
N LYS A 81 -4.26 -9.61 -0.20
CA LYS A 81 -4.95 -10.23 -1.36
C LYS A 81 -6.33 -9.61 -1.59
N ALA A 82 -7.09 -9.37 -0.53
CA ALA A 82 -8.40 -8.72 -0.61
C ALA A 82 -8.28 -7.29 -1.17
N PHE A 83 -7.29 -6.53 -0.71
CA PHE A 83 -7.01 -5.19 -1.20
C PHE A 83 -6.65 -5.17 -2.69
N LYS A 84 -5.74 -6.09 -3.13
CA LYS A 84 -5.42 -6.26 -4.55
C LYS A 84 -6.67 -6.53 -5.37
N ALA A 85 -7.49 -7.49 -4.95
CA ALA A 85 -8.72 -7.87 -5.65
C ALA A 85 -9.71 -6.69 -5.74
N ALA A 86 -9.83 -5.89 -4.69
CA ALA A 86 -10.71 -4.72 -4.67
C ALA A 86 -10.23 -3.63 -5.64
N ILE A 87 -8.91 -3.35 -5.70
CA ILE A 87 -8.34 -2.42 -6.68
C ILE A 87 -8.59 -2.90 -8.11
N GLU A 88 -8.35 -4.18 -8.39
CA GLU A 88 -8.56 -4.75 -9.73
C GLU A 88 -10.04 -4.74 -10.15
N LYS A 89 -10.93 -5.04 -9.21
CA LYS A 89 -12.39 -4.94 -9.43
C LYS A 89 -12.83 -3.50 -9.76
N ALA A 90 -12.18 -2.51 -9.16
CA ALA A 90 -12.41 -1.09 -9.45
C ALA A 90 -11.73 -0.59 -10.74
N GLY A 91 -11.15 -1.50 -11.54
CA GLY A 91 -10.46 -1.17 -12.80
C GLY A 91 -9.04 -0.62 -12.62
N GLY A 92 -8.49 -0.68 -11.41
CA GLY A 92 -7.11 -0.28 -11.11
C GLY A 92 -6.10 -1.41 -11.34
N ARG A 93 -4.82 -1.11 -11.13
CA ARG A 93 -3.69 -2.06 -11.21
C ARG A 93 -3.03 -2.20 -9.85
N CYS A 94 -2.90 -3.42 -9.32
CA CYS A 94 -2.18 -3.69 -8.08
C CYS A 94 -1.21 -4.87 -8.26
N LYS A 95 0.09 -4.60 -8.09
CA LYS A 95 1.14 -5.63 -7.99
C LYS A 95 1.37 -5.92 -6.52
N LEU A 96 0.90 -7.08 -6.04
CA LEU A 96 1.19 -7.56 -4.69
C LEU A 96 2.38 -8.51 -4.76
N LYS A 97 3.42 -8.25 -3.97
CA LYS A 97 4.56 -9.13 -3.77
C LYS A 97 4.67 -9.53 -2.32
N ILE A 98 4.80 -10.83 -2.09
CA ILE A 98 4.93 -11.41 -0.74
C ILE A 98 6.39 -11.79 -0.52
N PHE A 99 6.94 -11.42 0.64
CA PHE A 99 8.30 -11.69 1.07
C PHE A 99 8.29 -12.77 2.15
N GLU A 100 8.96 -13.88 1.85
CA GLU A 100 9.00 -15.06 2.71
C GLU A 100 9.64 -14.75 4.07
N GLN A 101 8.99 -15.17 5.16
CA GLN A 101 9.39 -14.91 6.54
C GLN A 101 9.58 -13.43 6.88
N GLY A 102 9.10 -12.53 6.03
CA GLY A 102 9.14 -11.08 6.25
C GLY A 102 8.21 -10.65 7.38
N ALA A 103 8.77 -10.06 8.46
CA ALA A 103 8.01 -9.44 9.53
C ALA A 103 7.58 -8.00 9.15
N HIS A 104 6.84 -7.31 9.99
CA HIS A 104 6.32 -5.96 9.72
C HIS A 104 7.39 -4.91 9.30
N GLY A 105 8.64 -5.10 9.61
CA GLY A 105 9.73 -4.17 9.25
C GLY A 105 10.78 -4.76 8.29
N PHE A 106 10.45 -5.83 7.54
CA PHE A 106 11.39 -6.58 6.69
C PHE A 106 12.09 -5.72 5.63
N PHE A 107 11.46 -4.65 5.21
CA PHE A 107 11.94 -3.72 4.19
C PHE A 107 12.95 -2.68 4.71
N ASN A 108 13.26 -2.66 6.02
CA ASN A 108 14.23 -1.73 6.59
C ASN A 108 15.66 -2.24 6.40
N ALA A 109 16.59 -1.34 6.09
CA ALA A 109 18.01 -1.66 6.03
C ALA A 109 18.51 -2.25 7.35
N GLY A 110 19.32 -3.30 7.27
CA GLY A 110 19.87 -3.97 8.45
C GLY A 110 18.88 -4.81 9.26
N ARG A 111 17.67 -5.07 8.75
CA ARG A 111 16.67 -5.96 9.37
C ARG A 111 16.44 -7.21 8.52
N PRO A 112 17.22 -8.28 8.71
CA PRO A 112 16.96 -9.53 8.04
C PRO A 112 15.65 -10.15 8.53
N SER A 113 14.99 -10.88 7.65
CA SER A 113 13.83 -11.72 7.96
C SER A 113 14.23 -12.94 8.78
N ALA A 114 13.27 -13.72 9.27
CA ALA A 114 13.52 -14.89 10.10
C ALA A 114 14.35 -15.98 9.37
N ASN A 115 14.31 -16.00 8.03
CA ASN A 115 15.17 -16.84 7.19
C ASN A 115 16.59 -16.28 6.97
N GLY A 116 16.95 -15.15 7.61
CA GLY A 116 18.26 -14.50 7.47
C GLY A 116 18.40 -13.60 6.23
N ILE A 117 17.38 -13.51 5.37
CA ILE A 117 17.42 -12.71 4.15
C ILE A 117 17.09 -11.26 4.48
N ALA A 118 17.91 -10.32 4.01
CA ALA A 118 17.66 -8.89 4.06
C ALA A 118 17.00 -8.42 2.74
N TYR A 119 15.75 -8.01 2.79
CA TYR A 119 14.95 -7.67 1.61
C TYR A 119 15.01 -6.19 1.19
N PHE A 120 15.79 -5.36 1.89
CA PHE A 120 15.83 -3.93 1.62
C PHE A 120 16.15 -3.60 0.15
N GLU A 121 17.26 -4.16 -0.38
CA GLU A 121 17.69 -3.89 -1.77
C GLU A 121 16.67 -4.42 -2.79
N GLU A 122 16.07 -5.57 -2.52
CA GLU A 122 15.03 -6.14 -3.37
C GLU A 122 13.77 -5.26 -3.39
N CYS A 123 13.38 -4.69 -2.25
CA CYS A 123 12.28 -3.74 -2.18
C CYS A 123 12.56 -2.47 -3.00
N ILE A 124 13.78 -1.91 -2.91
CA ILE A 124 14.19 -0.76 -3.71
C ILE A 124 14.14 -1.09 -5.21
N GLN A 125 14.65 -2.25 -5.60
CA GLN A 125 14.61 -2.67 -7.01
C GLN A 125 13.18 -2.86 -7.53
N ASP A 126 12.27 -3.43 -6.71
CA ASP A 126 10.86 -3.57 -7.08
C ASP A 126 10.16 -2.20 -7.26
N MET A 127 10.50 -1.23 -6.39
CA MET A 127 10.00 0.15 -6.52
C MET A 127 10.51 0.81 -7.79
N ASP A 128 11.82 0.75 -8.06
CA ASP A 128 12.43 1.31 -9.26
C ASP A 128 11.78 0.72 -10.52
N ASN A 129 11.67 -0.60 -10.59
CA ASN A 129 11.05 -1.29 -11.71
C ASN A 129 9.58 -0.87 -11.91
N PHE A 130 8.82 -0.76 -10.82
CA PHE A 130 7.42 -0.34 -10.89
C PHE A 130 7.29 1.11 -11.39
N LEU A 131 8.15 2.01 -10.94
CA LEU A 131 8.15 3.40 -11.38
C LEU A 131 8.64 3.55 -12.82
N VAL A 132 9.58 2.70 -13.27
CA VAL A 132 9.98 2.62 -14.68
C VAL A 132 8.81 2.14 -15.54
N ASP A 133 8.10 1.09 -15.13
CA ASP A 133 6.90 0.58 -15.82
C ASP A 133 5.79 1.63 -15.98
N LEU A 134 5.72 2.57 -15.04
CA LEU A 134 4.76 3.69 -15.08
C LEU A 134 5.30 4.92 -15.84
N GLY A 135 6.56 4.91 -16.28
CA GLY A 135 7.21 6.03 -16.98
C GLY A 135 7.67 7.17 -16.08
N TYR A 136 7.68 6.99 -14.76
CA TYR A 136 8.19 8.00 -13.81
C TYR A 136 9.71 8.01 -13.70
N LEU A 137 10.33 6.87 -13.93
CA LEU A 137 11.79 6.72 -13.95
C LEU A 137 12.26 6.20 -15.31
N LYS A 138 13.51 6.50 -15.67
CA LYS A 138 14.19 5.87 -16.82
C LYS A 138 14.81 4.57 -16.36
N ALA A 139 14.72 3.53 -17.18
CA ALA A 139 15.47 2.30 -16.95
C ALA A 139 16.97 2.62 -16.82
N LYS A 140 17.65 2.01 -15.83
CA LYS A 140 19.12 2.10 -15.75
C LYS A 140 19.68 1.45 -17.02
N SER A 141 20.53 2.16 -17.77
CA SER A 141 21.28 1.57 -18.86
C SER A 141 22.08 0.39 -18.31
N ALA A 142 21.95 -0.78 -18.91
CA ALA A 142 22.90 -1.85 -18.67
C ALA A 142 24.31 -1.34 -19.05
N LEU A 143 25.21 -1.31 -18.05
CA LEU A 143 26.63 -1.04 -18.27
C LEU A 143 27.27 -2.27 -18.85
#